data_9ce914a5fb04cbdc854096e5124c7744
#
_entry.id   9ce914a5fb04cbdc854096e5124c7744
#
_cell.length_a   1.000
_cell.length_b   1.000
_cell.length_c   1.000
_cell.angle_alpha   90.00
_cell.angle_beta   90.00
_cell.angle_gamma   90.00
#
_symmetry.space_group_name_H-M   'P 1'
#
loop_
_entity.id
_entity.type
_entity.pdbx_description
1 polymer ?
#
loop_
_entity_poly.entity_id
_entity_poly.type
_entity_poly.pdbx_seq_one_letter_code
_entity_poly.pdbx_strand_id
1 'polypeptide(L)'
;MKSPSVRVALLFVLILSVTALGSTEETFLSKYKGTPFNDGHHNRGAQPIPGKVMCAYYDLGGEGVAYHDSDVKNNGSGALNPADGTYLHEFRMHEGVDTSYTKFKRDPQVDDTRYDKALPPSDLLYVGWTEPGEWFNITVKVAEAGEYSADLLYTSNRGGTISLDVNGEPAVGPLTIVSTFDAADPVAWRQWHHWNEAQDLVRLHLARGKNVLTIHIVAEGQMNLATLDFKKVD
;
A
#
# COMPACT_ATOMS: atom_id res chain seq x y z
N MET A 1 45.14 62.76 53.76
CA MET A 1 43.89 62.07 53.41
C MET A 1 43.93 61.83 51.94
N LYS A 2 44.12 60.58 51.53
CA LYS A 2 44.17 60.11 50.09
C LYS A 2 42.86 59.41 49.79
N SER A 3 42.13 59.90 48.77
CA SER A 3 40.89 59.35 48.27
C SER A 3 41.16 58.08 47.39
N PRO A 4 40.40 57.00 47.51
CA PRO A 4 40.58 55.89 46.65
C PRO A 4 39.80 56.02 45.34
N SER A 5 40.51 55.82 44.22
CA SER A 5 39.93 55.74 42.86
C SER A 5 39.25 54.38 42.63
N VAL A 6 37.95 54.42 42.39
CA VAL A 6 37.18 53.25 41.96
C VAL A 6 37.37 53.06 40.46
N ARG A 7 37.97 51.92 40.05
CA ARG A 7 38.04 51.50 38.64
C ARG A 7 36.82 50.65 38.35
N VAL A 8 35.92 51.15 37.50
CA VAL A 8 34.81 50.40 36.95
C VAL A 8 35.33 49.57 35.74
N ALA A 9 35.32 48.23 35.86
CA ALA A 9 35.61 47.34 34.74
C ALA A 9 34.32 47.08 33.95
N LEU A 10 34.29 47.52 32.70
CA LEU A 10 33.21 47.24 31.76
C LEU A 10 33.42 45.84 31.19
N LEU A 11 32.54 44.88 31.55
CA LEU A 11 32.54 43.52 31.01
C LEU A 11 31.72 43.54 29.68
N PHE A 12 32.41 43.42 28.55
CA PHE A 12 31.74 43.21 27.27
C PHE A 12 31.33 41.74 27.16
N VAL A 13 30.04 41.46 27.23
CA VAL A 13 29.49 40.14 26.93
C VAL A 13 29.28 40.05 25.41
N LEU A 14 30.14 39.29 24.75
CA LEU A 14 30.00 38.99 23.33
C LEU A 14 28.94 37.88 23.18
N ILE A 15 27.71 38.25 22.75
CA ILE A 15 26.66 37.29 22.42
C ILE A 15 26.97 36.75 21.02
N LEU A 16 27.53 35.54 20.95
CA LEU A 16 27.62 34.76 19.71
C LEU A 16 26.23 34.23 19.38
N SER A 17 25.55 34.85 18.43
CA SER A 17 24.36 34.31 17.81
C SER A 17 24.77 33.18 16.89
N VAL A 18 24.62 31.94 17.36
CA VAL A 18 24.70 30.73 16.51
C VAL A 18 23.43 30.69 15.68
N THR A 19 23.52 31.14 14.42
CA THR A 19 22.50 30.85 13.42
C THR A 19 22.64 29.37 13.04
N ALA A 20 21.78 28.52 13.61
CA ALA A 20 21.62 27.14 13.10
C ALA A 20 21.10 27.26 11.66
N LEU A 21 21.98 26.96 10.68
CA LEU A 21 21.55 26.61 9.34
C LEU A 21 20.82 25.26 9.47
N GLY A 22 19.50 25.32 9.58
CA GLY A 22 18.66 24.15 9.44
C GLY A 22 18.81 23.64 8.00
N SER A 23 19.56 22.57 7.81
CA SER A 23 19.42 21.77 6.59
C SER A 23 17.99 21.29 6.58
N THR A 24 17.16 21.76 5.64
CA THR A 24 15.87 21.13 5.36
C THR A 24 16.19 19.74 4.84
N GLU A 25 16.08 18.74 5.71
CA GLU A 25 16.12 17.33 5.26
C GLU A 25 15.03 17.17 4.21
N GLU A 26 15.43 16.78 2.99
CA GLU A 26 14.48 16.53 1.93
C GLU A 26 13.61 15.33 2.34
N THR A 27 12.31 15.57 2.48
CA THR A 27 11.35 14.54 2.86
C THR A 27 11.22 13.48 1.76
N PHE A 28 10.80 12.25 2.13
CA PHE A 28 10.49 11.19 1.16
C PHE A 28 9.59 11.71 0.03
N LEU A 29 8.52 12.44 0.38
CA LEU A 29 7.55 12.95 -0.59
C LEU A 29 8.15 13.91 -1.64
N SER A 30 9.22 14.63 -1.30
CA SER A 30 9.91 15.52 -2.26
C SER A 30 10.82 14.77 -3.23
N LYS A 31 11.28 13.57 -2.83
CA LYS A 31 12.18 12.70 -3.62
C LYS A 31 11.42 11.66 -4.43
N TYR A 32 10.24 11.28 -3.98
CA TYR A 32 9.44 10.23 -4.60
C TYR A 32 9.08 10.61 -6.04
N LYS A 33 9.41 9.72 -7.00
CA LYS A 33 9.22 9.93 -8.44
C LYS A 33 7.98 9.25 -9.00
N GLY A 34 7.34 8.39 -8.19
CA GLY A 34 6.05 7.81 -8.58
C GLY A 34 4.94 8.86 -8.60
N THR A 35 3.91 8.57 -9.35
CA THR A 35 2.70 9.41 -9.44
C THR A 35 1.47 8.55 -9.16
N PRO A 36 0.42 9.13 -8.56
CA PRO A 36 -0.82 8.40 -8.33
C PRO A 36 -1.35 7.77 -9.60
N PHE A 37 -1.80 6.52 -9.52
CA PHE A 37 -2.43 5.85 -10.66
C PHE A 37 -3.56 6.68 -11.25
N ASN A 38 -3.57 6.79 -12.56
CA ASN A 38 -4.61 7.49 -13.32
C ASN A 38 -4.59 7.03 -14.79
N ASP A 39 -5.58 6.26 -15.18
CA ASP A 39 -5.73 5.78 -16.55
C ASP A 39 -6.95 6.38 -17.28
N GLY A 40 -7.71 7.24 -16.61
CA GLY A 40 -8.92 7.83 -17.16
C GLY A 40 -10.17 6.94 -17.12
N HIS A 41 -10.03 5.65 -16.79
CA HIS A 41 -11.17 4.72 -16.69
C HIS A 41 -11.71 4.64 -15.27
N HIS A 42 -10.88 4.23 -14.29
CA HIS A 42 -11.32 3.85 -12.95
C HIS A 42 -10.69 4.67 -11.85
N ASN A 43 -9.63 5.39 -12.11
CA ASN A 43 -8.96 6.21 -11.11
C ASN A 43 -8.82 7.67 -11.51
N ARG A 44 -8.67 8.50 -10.51
CA ARG A 44 -8.60 9.95 -10.64
C ARG A 44 -7.44 10.54 -9.82
N GLY A 45 -6.39 9.76 -9.61
CA GLY A 45 -5.20 10.14 -8.86
C GLY A 45 -5.16 9.59 -7.44
N ALA A 46 -4.63 10.37 -6.48
CA ALA A 46 -4.47 9.93 -5.09
C ALA A 46 -5.78 9.41 -4.48
N GLN A 47 -5.75 8.19 -3.92
CA GLN A 47 -6.93 7.54 -3.37
C GLN A 47 -7.33 8.16 -2.02
N PRO A 48 -8.62 8.43 -1.77
CA PRO A 48 -9.04 9.13 -0.56
C PRO A 48 -9.01 8.23 0.68
N ILE A 49 -8.59 8.80 1.82
CA ILE A 49 -8.74 8.22 3.16
C ILE A 49 -9.50 9.22 4.03
N PRO A 50 -10.57 8.80 4.75
CA PRO A 50 -11.12 7.43 4.85
C PRO A 50 -11.74 6.95 3.54
N GLY A 51 -11.83 5.61 3.40
CA GLY A 51 -12.42 4.92 2.25
C GLY A 51 -11.59 3.76 1.74
N LYS A 52 -12.05 3.13 0.67
CA LYS A 52 -11.39 1.98 0.05
C LYS A 52 -10.19 2.41 -0.79
N VAL A 53 -9.04 1.89 -0.44
CA VAL A 53 -7.79 1.99 -1.20
C VAL A 53 -7.60 0.70 -1.97
N MET A 54 -7.61 0.80 -3.30
CA MET A 54 -7.46 -0.33 -4.22
C MET A 54 -5.98 -0.68 -4.39
N CYS A 55 -5.59 -1.91 -4.06
CA CYS A 55 -4.20 -2.37 -4.21
C CYS A 55 -3.73 -2.33 -5.68
N ALA A 56 -4.58 -2.74 -6.61
CA ALA A 56 -4.26 -2.71 -8.04
C ALA A 56 -4.04 -1.30 -8.61
N TYR A 57 -4.49 -0.26 -7.91
CA TYR A 57 -4.23 1.14 -8.29
C TYR A 57 -2.96 1.68 -7.63
N TYR A 58 -1.92 0.83 -7.54
CA TYR A 58 -0.59 1.27 -7.14
C TYR A 58 -0.03 2.31 -8.12
N ASP A 59 0.90 3.12 -7.66
CA ASP A 59 1.40 4.29 -8.38
C ASP A 59 2.01 3.93 -9.75
N LEU A 60 2.11 4.92 -10.61
CA LEU A 60 2.87 4.88 -11.86
C LEU A 60 4.31 5.30 -11.57
N GLY A 61 5.27 4.73 -12.28
CA GLY A 61 6.70 5.04 -12.12
C GLY A 61 7.62 3.87 -12.45
N GLY A 62 7.03 2.67 -12.58
CA GLY A 62 7.75 1.46 -12.96
C GLY A 62 8.52 0.81 -11.80
N GLU A 63 9.25 -0.22 -12.16
CA GLU A 63 10.10 -1.03 -11.28
C GLU A 63 11.12 -0.18 -10.51
N GLY A 64 11.27 -0.45 -9.22
CA GLY A 64 12.19 0.26 -8.32
C GLY A 64 11.74 1.68 -7.92
N VAL A 65 10.61 2.16 -8.45
CA VAL A 65 10.02 3.46 -8.10
C VAL A 65 8.63 3.31 -7.52
N ALA A 66 7.72 2.72 -8.28
CA ALA A 66 6.33 2.52 -7.88
C ALA A 66 6.09 1.13 -7.30
N TYR A 67 6.89 0.18 -7.69
CA TYR A 67 6.83 -1.20 -7.21
C TYR A 67 8.18 -1.90 -7.37
N HIS A 68 8.30 -3.07 -6.75
CA HIS A 68 9.29 -4.10 -7.03
C HIS A 68 8.56 -5.43 -7.13
N ASP A 69 8.80 -6.14 -8.21
CA ASP A 69 8.23 -7.45 -8.47
C ASP A 69 9.32 -8.45 -8.83
N SER A 70 9.17 -9.69 -8.43
CA SER A 70 10.11 -10.77 -8.75
C SER A 70 10.03 -11.17 -10.22
N ASP A 71 8.91 -10.93 -10.85
CA ASP A 71 8.64 -11.17 -12.26
C ASP A 71 8.79 -9.90 -13.11
N VAL A 72 9.24 -10.09 -14.35
CA VAL A 72 9.34 -8.99 -15.33
C VAL A 72 8.05 -8.82 -16.15
N LYS A 73 7.09 -9.72 -15.97
CA LYS A 73 5.83 -9.78 -16.71
C LYS A 73 4.68 -10.01 -15.75
N ASN A 74 3.56 -9.38 -16.04
CA ASN A 74 2.29 -9.69 -15.42
C ASN A 74 1.80 -11.06 -15.90
N ASN A 75 1.72 -12.02 -14.98
CA ASN A 75 1.23 -13.38 -15.27
C ASN A 75 -0.30 -13.47 -15.22
N GLY A 76 -0.96 -12.47 -14.70
CA GLY A 76 -2.41 -12.34 -14.65
C GLY A 76 -2.98 -11.64 -15.87
N SER A 77 -2.91 -10.32 -15.93
CA SER A 77 -3.38 -9.53 -17.09
C SER A 77 -2.44 -9.68 -18.29
N GLY A 78 -3.01 -9.91 -19.47
CA GLY A 78 -2.26 -10.21 -20.69
C GLY A 78 -1.77 -11.65 -20.80
N ALA A 79 -1.93 -12.50 -19.77
CA ALA A 79 -1.49 -13.90 -19.72
C ALA A 79 -2.63 -14.83 -19.28
N LEU A 80 -2.87 -15.04 -17.98
CA LEU A 80 -4.03 -15.81 -17.49
C LEU A 80 -5.37 -15.20 -17.98
N ASN A 81 -5.44 -13.88 -18.06
CA ASN A 81 -6.49 -13.15 -18.74
C ASN A 81 -5.92 -12.68 -20.08
N PRO A 82 -6.11 -13.44 -21.19
CA PRO A 82 -5.46 -13.12 -22.47
C PRO A 82 -5.86 -11.75 -22.99
N ALA A 83 -4.89 -11.03 -23.56
CA ALA A 83 -5.16 -9.76 -24.19
C ALA A 83 -6.20 -9.90 -25.31
N ASP A 84 -7.32 -9.17 -25.19
CA ASP A 84 -8.45 -9.23 -26.09
C ASP A 84 -9.05 -7.84 -26.39
N GLY A 85 -8.34 -6.77 -26.00
CA GLY A 85 -8.80 -5.39 -26.12
C GLY A 85 -9.70 -4.92 -24.98
N THR A 86 -9.97 -5.77 -23.96
CA THR A 86 -10.78 -5.36 -22.82
C THR A 86 -9.92 -4.83 -21.68
N TYR A 87 -10.45 -3.82 -20.98
CA TYR A 87 -9.73 -3.16 -19.88
C TYR A 87 -9.25 -4.12 -18.79
N LEU A 88 -10.11 -5.06 -18.36
CA LEU A 88 -9.80 -5.96 -17.26
C LEU A 88 -8.75 -7.03 -17.63
N HIS A 89 -8.73 -7.45 -18.89
CA HIS A 89 -7.74 -8.41 -19.38
C HIS A 89 -6.38 -7.77 -19.62
N GLU A 90 -6.33 -6.48 -19.94
CA GLU A 90 -5.11 -5.77 -20.31
C GLU A 90 -4.65 -4.77 -19.25
N PHE A 91 -5.27 -4.81 -18.06
CA PHE A 91 -4.94 -3.88 -16.99
C PHE A 91 -3.47 -4.03 -16.55
N ARG A 92 -2.66 -3.01 -16.81
CA ARG A 92 -1.23 -2.95 -16.47
C ARG A 92 -0.41 -4.16 -16.96
N MET A 93 -0.81 -4.81 -18.06
CA MET A 93 -0.23 -6.05 -18.56
C MET A 93 1.25 -5.96 -18.99
N HIS A 94 1.81 -4.75 -19.07
CA HIS A 94 3.19 -4.50 -19.45
C HIS A 94 4.11 -4.20 -18.24
N GLU A 95 3.60 -4.36 -17.03
CA GLU A 95 4.34 -4.20 -15.77
C GLU A 95 4.65 -5.56 -15.15
N GLY A 96 5.54 -5.60 -14.13
CA GLY A 96 5.88 -6.84 -13.43
C GLY A 96 4.75 -7.33 -12.54
N VAL A 97 4.13 -6.42 -11.77
CA VAL A 97 3.12 -6.76 -10.77
C VAL A 97 1.96 -7.56 -11.36
N ASP A 98 1.75 -8.75 -10.85
CA ASP A 98 0.65 -9.61 -11.26
C ASP A 98 -0.69 -9.01 -10.87
N THR A 99 -1.57 -8.81 -11.84
CA THR A 99 -2.91 -8.29 -11.62
C THR A 99 -3.97 -9.18 -12.22
N SER A 100 -5.11 -9.25 -11.57
CA SER A 100 -6.29 -9.92 -12.10
C SER A 100 -7.55 -9.24 -11.57
N TYR A 101 -8.70 -9.85 -11.80
CA TYR A 101 -9.99 -9.32 -11.36
C TYR A 101 -10.95 -10.46 -10.96
N THR A 102 -11.96 -10.15 -10.15
CA THR A 102 -12.97 -11.10 -9.70
C THR A 102 -13.94 -11.48 -10.82
N LYS A 103 -14.27 -12.77 -10.95
CA LYS A 103 -15.03 -13.36 -12.05
C LYS A 103 -16.21 -14.17 -11.53
N PHE A 104 -17.39 -13.60 -11.60
CA PHE A 104 -18.61 -14.25 -11.09
C PHE A 104 -19.30 -15.19 -12.10
N LYS A 105 -19.08 -14.95 -13.40
CA LYS A 105 -19.76 -15.68 -14.47
C LYS A 105 -18.81 -16.63 -15.17
N ARG A 106 -18.26 -17.61 -14.45
CA ARG A 106 -17.38 -18.63 -14.96
C ARG A 106 -17.89 -20.03 -14.61
N ASP A 107 -17.50 -21.03 -15.39
CA ASP A 107 -17.69 -22.45 -15.10
C ASP A 107 -16.34 -23.17 -15.22
N PRO A 108 -15.81 -23.74 -14.13
CA PRO A 108 -16.33 -23.62 -12.77
C PRO A 108 -16.27 -22.19 -12.24
N GLN A 109 -17.18 -21.86 -11.31
CA GLN A 109 -17.24 -20.55 -10.66
C GLN A 109 -15.91 -20.23 -9.97
N VAL A 110 -15.42 -18.99 -10.10
CA VAL A 110 -14.12 -18.57 -9.55
C VAL A 110 -14.34 -17.83 -8.23
N ASP A 111 -15.01 -16.71 -8.29
CA ASP A 111 -15.35 -15.84 -7.17
C ASP A 111 -16.85 -15.97 -6.90
N ASP A 112 -17.35 -15.62 -5.74
CA ASP A 112 -18.75 -15.85 -5.32
C ASP A 112 -19.07 -17.35 -5.15
N THR A 113 -18.27 -18.03 -4.35
CA THR A 113 -18.45 -19.45 -4.03
C THR A 113 -18.93 -19.61 -2.58
N ARG A 114 -19.46 -20.78 -2.24
CA ARG A 114 -19.84 -21.09 -0.85
C ARG A 114 -18.65 -21.14 0.13
N TYR A 115 -17.43 -21.10 -0.36
CA TYR A 115 -16.20 -21.15 0.43
C TYR A 115 -15.69 -19.73 0.78
N ASP A 116 -16.22 -18.71 0.09
CA ASP A 116 -15.87 -17.31 0.39
C ASP A 116 -16.46 -16.89 1.73
N LYS A 117 -15.67 -16.20 2.55
CA LYS A 117 -16.07 -15.64 3.83
C LYS A 117 -16.46 -14.17 3.70
N ALA A 118 -15.99 -13.52 2.64
CA ALA A 118 -16.38 -12.17 2.23
C ALA A 118 -16.71 -12.20 0.75
N LEU A 119 -17.79 -11.53 0.35
CA LEU A 119 -18.18 -11.45 -1.06
C LEU A 119 -17.56 -10.20 -1.68
N PRO A 120 -16.57 -10.34 -2.60
CA PRO A 120 -16.01 -9.20 -3.30
C PRO A 120 -17.02 -8.63 -4.31
N PRO A 121 -16.91 -7.37 -4.72
CA PRO A 121 -17.59 -6.89 -5.93
C PRO A 121 -17.17 -7.69 -7.17
N SER A 122 -18.08 -7.84 -8.16
CA SER A 122 -17.70 -8.35 -9.48
C SER A 122 -16.76 -7.36 -10.18
N ASP A 123 -15.85 -7.89 -11.00
CA ASP A 123 -14.89 -7.11 -11.78
C ASP A 123 -13.93 -6.25 -10.93
N LEU A 124 -13.73 -6.65 -9.68
CA LEU A 124 -12.80 -6.00 -8.77
C LEU A 124 -11.37 -6.38 -9.13
N LEU A 125 -10.55 -5.40 -9.50
CA LEU A 125 -9.13 -5.58 -9.74
C LEU A 125 -8.38 -5.84 -8.43
N TYR A 126 -7.35 -6.69 -8.48
CA TYR A 126 -6.47 -7.01 -7.35
C TYR A 126 -5.03 -7.25 -7.80
N VAL A 127 -4.08 -7.06 -6.89
CA VAL A 127 -2.70 -7.57 -7.01
C VAL A 127 -2.72 -9.03 -6.58
N GLY A 128 -2.15 -9.92 -7.40
CA GLY A 128 -2.21 -11.35 -7.16
C GLY A 128 -0.85 -12.03 -7.14
N TRP A 129 -0.85 -13.29 -6.75
CA TRP A 129 0.32 -14.18 -6.74
C TRP A 129 1.59 -13.60 -6.15
N THR A 130 1.42 -12.73 -5.17
CA THR A 130 2.53 -12.01 -4.52
C THR A 130 3.63 -12.95 -4.03
N GLU A 131 4.89 -12.49 -4.04
CA GLU A 131 6.04 -13.22 -3.52
C GLU A 131 6.82 -12.41 -2.46
N PRO A 132 7.56 -13.09 -1.55
CA PRO A 132 8.36 -12.41 -0.54
C PRO A 132 9.42 -11.50 -1.16
N GLY A 133 9.51 -10.28 -0.66
CA GLY A 133 10.42 -9.24 -1.16
C GLY A 133 9.77 -8.22 -2.08
N GLU A 134 8.62 -8.54 -2.62
CA GLU A 134 7.84 -7.60 -3.44
C GLU A 134 7.23 -6.48 -2.61
N TRP A 135 7.02 -5.35 -3.26
CA TRP A 135 6.35 -4.20 -2.68
C TRP A 135 5.72 -3.31 -3.74
N PHE A 136 4.71 -2.55 -3.36
CA PHE A 136 4.12 -1.54 -4.22
C PHE A 136 3.65 -0.31 -3.42
N ASN A 137 3.76 0.84 -4.06
CA ASN A 137 3.42 2.15 -3.50
C ASN A 137 2.03 2.60 -3.93
N ILE A 138 1.29 3.18 -3.01
CA ILE A 138 -0.02 3.77 -3.28
C ILE A 138 -0.06 5.19 -2.73
N THR A 139 -0.20 6.17 -3.60
CA THR A 139 -0.43 7.54 -3.16
C THR A 139 -1.87 7.72 -2.70
N VAL A 140 -2.04 8.21 -1.48
CA VAL A 140 -3.34 8.48 -0.85
C VAL A 140 -3.48 9.95 -0.48
N LYS A 141 -4.74 10.40 -0.34
CA LYS A 141 -5.10 11.75 0.13
C LYS A 141 -5.93 11.63 1.40
N VAL A 142 -5.31 11.91 2.53
CA VAL A 142 -5.91 11.83 3.86
C VAL A 142 -6.68 13.12 4.15
N ALA A 143 -7.96 12.99 4.47
CA ALA A 143 -8.83 14.16 4.72
C ALA A 143 -8.47 14.89 6.00
N GLU A 144 -8.15 14.16 7.08
CA GLU A 144 -7.79 14.68 8.40
C GLU A 144 -6.64 13.87 8.99
N ALA A 145 -5.75 14.53 9.74
CA ALA A 145 -4.72 13.80 10.48
C ALA A 145 -5.36 13.00 11.63
N GLY A 146 -4.78 11.83 11.96
CA GLY A 146 -5.24 11.00 13.08
C GLY A 146 -4.93 9.53 12.91
N GLU A 147 -5.47 8.74 13.84
CA GLU A 147 -5.38 7.29 13.80
C GLU A 147 -6.43 6.72 12.83
N TYR A 148 -5.99 5.70 12.09
CA TYR A 148 -6.83 4.97 11.15
C TYR A 148 -6.69 3.48 11.36
N SER A 149 -7.79 2.75 11.23
CA SER A 149 -7.77 1.31 11.03
C SER A 149 -8.15 0.97 9.59
N ALA A 150 -7.71 -0.20 9.10
CA ALA A 150 -8.15 -0.68 7.80
C ALA A 150 -8.41 -2.18 7.82
N ASP A 151 -9.47 -2.56 7.09
CA ASP A 151 -9.81 -3.93 6.78
C ASP A 151 -9.16 -4.32 5.45
N LEU A 152 -8.59 -5.52 5.36
CA LEU A 152 -7.99 -6.04 4.13
C LEU A 152 -8.90 -7.10 3.50
N LEU A 153 -9.31 -6.89 2.26
CA LEU A 153 -9.98 -7.90 1.43
C LEU A 153 -8.93 -8.67 0.62
N TYR A 154 -8.88 -10.00 0.80
CA TYR A 154 -7.78 -10.82 0.27
C TYR A 154 -8.16 -12.29 0.04
N THR A 155 -7.29 -13.02 -0.69
CA THR A 155 -7.16 -14.47 -0.63
C THR A 155 -5.72 -14.86 -0.34
N SER A 156 -5.48 -16.04 0.26
CA SER A 156 -4.12 -16.48 0.58
C SER A 156 -3.99 -17.98 0.62
N ASN A 157 -2.97 -18.52 -0.06
CA ASN A 157 -2.73 -19.96 -0.12
C ASN A 157 -2.31 -20.55 1.24
N ARG A 158 -1.23 -20.01 1.83
CA ARG A 158 -0.63 -20.58 3.05
C ARG A 158 -0.68 -19.65 4.24
N GLY A 159 -1.34 -18.54 4.10
CA GLY A 159 -1.16 -17.40 4.97
C GLY A 159 -0.03 -16.51 4.44
N GLY A 160 0.47 -15.64 5.28
CA GLY A 160 1.58 -14.78 4.90
C GLY A 160 1.81 -13.67 5.90
N THR A 161 2.74 -12.80 5.55
CA THR A 161 3.07 -11.63 6.34
C THR A 161 3.26 -10.43 5.44
N ILE A 162 2.62 -9.32 5.78
CA ILE A 162 2.82 -8.03 5.12
C ILE A 162 3.28 -6.98 6.14
N SER A 163 3.84 -5.89 5.67
CA SER A 163 4.05 -4.67 6.46
C SER A 163 3.74 -3.44 5.63
N LEU A 164 3.52 -2.32 6.30
CA LEU A 164 3.25 -1.04 5.64
C LEU A 164 4.23 0.03 6.12
N ASP A 165 4.77 0.77 5.15
CA ASP A 165 5.46 2.02 5.42
C ASP A 165 4.54 3.20 5.07
N VAL A 166 4.79 4.33 5.71
CA VAL A 166 4.18 5.62 5.39
C VAL A 166 5.28 6.62 5.05
N ASN A 167 5.25 7.14 3.84
CA ASN A 167 6.25 8.10 3.36
C ASN A 167 7.70 7.61 3.52
N GLY A 168 7.92 6.30 3.24
CA GLY A 168 9.22 5.65 3.30
C GLY A 168 9.71 5.27 4.70
N GLU A 169 8.89 5.47 5.72
CA GLU A 169 9.21 5.08 7.09
C GLU A 169 8.31 3.91 7.54
N PRO A 170 8.86 2.87 8.18
CA PRO A 170 8.09 1.77 8.72
C PRO A 170 6.99 2.27 9.67
N ALA A 171 5.73 1.92 9.38
CA ALA A 171 4.58 2.39 10.15
C ALA A 171 3.88 1.27 10.91
N VAL A 172 3.67 0.12 10.27
CA VAL A 172 2.98 -1.02 10.90
C VAL A 172 3.44 -2.36 10.32
N GLY A 173 3.52 -3.35 11.18
CA GLY A 173 3.87 -4.74 10.84
C GLY A 173 4.99 -5.28 11.72
N PRO A 174 5.29 -6.58 11.56
CA PRO A 174 4.68 -7.53 10.62
C PRO A 174 3.22 -7.85 10.97
N LEU A 175 2.35 -7.92 9.94
CA LEU A 175 0.94 -8.26 10.04
C LEU A 175 0.71 -9.66 9.48
N THR A 176 0.07 -10.53 10.25
CA THR A 176 -0.20 -11.91 9.85
C THR A 176 -1.46 -11.99 8.98
N ILE A 177 -1.32 -12.56 7.80
CA ILE A 177 -2.42 -12.91 6.90
C ILE A 177 -2.75 -14.39 7.09
N VAL A 178 -4.02 -14.69 7.36
CA VAL A 178 -4.48 -16.06 7.58
C VAL A 178 -4.73 -16.74 6.22
N SER A 179 -4.39 -18.04 6.11
CA SER A 179 -4.70 -18.83 4.92
C SER A 179 -6.22 -18.89 4.68
N THR A 180 -6.60 -18.81 3.42
CA THR A 180 -7.99 -19.02 2.96
C THR A 180 -8.17 -20.40 2.30
N PHE A 181 -7.18 -21.27 2.43
CA PHE A 181 -7.22 -22.62 1.87
C PHE A 181 -8.31 -23.47 2.52
N ASP A 182 -9.11 -24.14 1.68
CA ASP A 182 -10.11 -25.11 2.10
C ASP A 182 -10.06 -26.35 1.17
N ALA A 183 -9.59 -27.48 1.72
CA ALA A 183 -9.48 -28.74 0.99
C ALA A 183 -10.86 -29.34 0.63
N ALA A 184 -11.96 -28.84 1.19
CA ALA A 184 -13.31 -29.27 0.84
C ALA A 184 -13.77 -28.72 -0.52
N ASP A 185 -13.08 -27.72 -1.08
CA ASP A 185 -13.35 -27.27 -2.44
C ASP A 185 -12.87 -28.32 -3.44
N PRO A 186 -13.79 -28.88 -4.28
CA PRO A 186 -13.44 -29.93 -5.25
C PRO A 186 -12.58 -29.40 -6.42
N VAL A 187 -12.46 -28.07 -6.59
CA VAL A 187 -11.68 -27.43 -7.65
C VAL A 187 -10.28 -27.12 -7.13
N ALA A 188 -9.32 -27.98 -7.40
CA ALA A 188 -8.00 -27.96 -6.78
C ALA A 188 -7.27 -26.59 -6.87
N TRP A 189 -7.27 -25.94 -8.03
CA TRP A 189 -6.63 -24.63 -8.20
C TRP A 189 -7.35 -23.51 -7.44
N ARG A 190 -8.64 -23.69 -7.10
CA ARG A 190 -9.44 -22.69 -6.38
C ARG A 190 -9.37 -22.87 -4.87
N GLN A 191 -8.85 -23.95 -4.33
CA GLN A 191 -8.86 -24.28 -2.89
C GLN A 191 -8.29 -23.17 -1.98
N TRP A 192 -7.48 -22.27 -2.48
CA TRP A 192 -6.95 -21.14 -1.74
C TRP A 192 -7.52 -19.80 -2.20
N HIS A 193 -8.19 -19.76 -3.32
CA HIS A 193 -8.76 -18.53 -3.90
C HIS A 193 -10.17 -18.29 -3.35
N HIS A 194 -10.27 -18.26 -2.01
CA HIS A 194 -11.51 -17.96 -1.32
C HIS A 194 -11.38 -16.60 -0.63
N TRP A 195 -12.27 -15.67 -0.99
CA TRP A 195 -12.21 -14.31 -0.45
C TRP A 195 -12.51 -14.26 1.04
N ASN A 196 -11.71 -13.49 1.77
CA ASN A 196 -11.84 -13.23 3.18
C ASN A 196 -11.53 -11.76 3.47
N GLU A 197 -12.02 -11.25 4.59
CA GLU A 197 -11.74 -9.91 5.08
C GLU A 197 -11.07 -10.00 6.46
N ALA A 198 -9.86 -9.46 6.56
CA ALA A 198 -9.19 -9.30 7.84
C ALA A 198 -9.57 -7.93 8.41
N GLN A 199 -10.50 -7.93 9.37
CA GLN A 199 -10.99 -6.72 10.01
C GLN A 199 -9.95 -6.11 10.95
N ASP A 200 -9.85 -4.77 10.96
CA ASP A 200 -8.92 -3.98 11.80
C ASP A 200 -7.46 -4.48 11.71
N LEU A 201 -7.06 -5.06 10.58
CA LEU A 201 -5.73 -5.62 10.37
C LEU A 201 -4.64 -4.55 10.51
N VAL A 202 -4.89 -3.38 9.95
CA VAL A 202 -3.97 -2.24 9.94
C VAL A 202 -4.43 -1.22 10.98
N ARG A 203 -3.49 -0.70 11.78
CA ARG A 203 -3.69 0.50 12.62
C ARG A 203 -2.46 1.38 12.52
N LEU A 204 -2.65 2.64 12.10
CA LEU A 204 -1.54 3.57 11.90
C LEU A 204 -1.99 5.04 11.97
N HIS A 205 -1.01 5.91 12.25
CA HIS A 205 -1.22 7.35 12.20
C HIS A 205 -0.95 7.90 10.80
N LEU A 206 -1.87 8.71 10.28
CA LEU A 206 -1.71 9.38 8.99
C LEU A 206 -1.76 10.89 9.15
N ALA A 207 -0.83 11.59 8.51
CA ALA A 207 -0.87 13.03 8.38
C ALA A 207 -1.93 13.47 7.36
N ARG A 208 -2.55 14.63 7.57
CA ARG A 208 -3.48 15.22 6.59
C ARG A 208 -2.78 15.51 5.27
N GLY A 209 -3.46 15.24 4.16
CA GLY A 209 -2.97 15.55 2.83
C GLY A 209 -2.38 14.34 2.12
N LYS A 210 -1.37 14.56 1.27
CA LYS A 210 -0.73 13.51 0.48
C LYS A 210 0.16 12.64 1.37
N ASN A 211 -0.02 11.33 1.28
CA ASN A 211 0.90 10.32 1.82
C ASN A 211 1.13 9.25 0.75
N VAL A 212 2.22 8.52 0.87
CA VAL A 212 2.52 7.31 0.09
C VAL A 212 2.56 6.14 1.07
N LEU A 213 1.69 5.16 0.83
CA LEU A 213 1.70 3.89 1.54
C LEU A 213 2.52 2.90 0.73
N THR A 214 3.49 2.22 1.33
CA THR A 214 4.19 1.09 0.71
C THR A 214 3.71 -0.19 1.37
N ILE A 215 3.15 -1.11 0.60
CA ILE A 215 2.79 -2.44 1.06
C ILE A 215 3.92 -3.38 0.68
N HIS A 216 4.51 -4.05 1.69
CA HIS A 216 5.58 -5.03 1.52
C HIS A 216 5.05 -6.44 1.74
N ILE A 217 5.45 -7.36 0.89
CA ILE A 217 5.26 -8.80 1.07
C ILE A 217 6.48 -9.34 1.81
N VAL A 218 6.29 -9.66 3.10
CA VAL A 218 7.42 -10.00 3.98
C VAL A 218 7.73 -11.50 3.96
N ALA A 219 6.68 -12.34 3.98
CA ALA A 219 6.86 -13.79 4.01
C ALA A 219 5.67 -14.53 3.38
N GLU A 220 5.93 -15.74 2.90
CA GLU A 220 5.03 -16.74 2.33
C GLU A 220 4.36 -16.37 1.01
N GLY A 221 4.09 -15.15 0.68
CA GLY A 221 3.49 -14.77 -0.61
C GLY A 221 2.25 -15.56 -1.02
N GLN A 222 2.01 -15.72 -2.33
CA GLN A 222 0.84 -16.43 -2.89
C GLN A 222 -0.48 -15.89 -2.33
N MET A 223 -0.55 -14.56 -2.22
CA MET A 223 -1.73 -13.82 -1.77
C MET A 223 -2.29 -12.99 -2.93
N ASN A 224 -3.60 -12.80 -2.92
CA ASN A 224 -4.27 -11.79 -3.71
C ASN A 224 -4.75 -10.68 -2.77
N LEU A 225 -4.33 -9.46 -3.01
CA LEU A 225 -4.64 -8.29 -2.20
C LEU A 225 -5.53 -7.34 -3.02
N ALA A 226 -6.77 -7.15 -2.58
CA ALA A 226 -7.73 -6.34 -3.35
C ALA A 226 -7.85 -4.92 -2.81
N THR A 227 -8.28 -4.75 -1.56
CA THR A 227 -8.53 -3.43 -0.99
C THR A 227 -8.14 -3.34 0.48
N LEU A 228 -7.68 -2.15 0.87
CA LEU A 228 -7.64 -1.70 2.26
C LEU A 228 -8.77 -0.68 2.49
N ASP A 229 -9.73 -0.99 3.36
CA ASP A 229 -10.85 -0.09 3.67
C ASP A 229 -10.56 0.70 4.95
N PHE A 230 -10.08 1.93 4.78
CA PHE A 230 -9.63 2.79 5.87
C PHE A 230 -10.78 3.51 6.57
N LYS A 231 -10.80 3.41 7.88
CA LYS A 231 -11.75 4.07 8.79
C LYS A 231 -10.97 4.90 9.81
N LYS A 232 -11.42 6.13 10.08
CA LYS A 232 -10.82 6.93 11.15
C LYS A 232 -11.20 6.30 12.50
N VAL A 233 -10.23 6.16 13.37
CA VAL A 233 -10.45 5.72 14.75
C VAL A 233 -10.62 6.96 15.61
N ASP A 234 -11.70 7.00 16.41
CA ASP A 234 -12.02 8.12 17.32
C ASP A 234 -11.14 8.10 18.58
#